data_e5525b75beca434bec9563505b72c9d5
#
_entry.id   e5525b75beca434bec9563505b72c9d5
#
_cell.length_a   1.000
_cell.length_b   1.000
_cell.length_c   1.000
_cell.angle_alpha   90.00
_cell.angle_beta   90.00
_cell.angle_gamma   90.00
#
_symmetry.space_group_name_H-M   'P 1'
#
loop_
_entity.id
_entity.type
_entity.pdbx_description
1 polymer ?
#
loop_
_entity_poly.entity_id
_entity_poly.type
_entity_poly.pdbx_seq_one_letter_code
_entity_poly.pdbx_strand_id
1 'polypeptide(L)'
;VEGDTVVAHLDKSHVTVHTYPEYHPDTCLATFRVDIDVATCGEITPLSTLDYLIGSFDSDIITMDYRVRGFTRDVAGKKLFMDHKITSIQDYIDTETLQRYDAVDINVYQANLFHTKMLIKEIDLQNYLFNTDVYELPPKTRLAITDSLRKEMIEVFSGSNIY
;
A
#
# COMPACT_ATOMS: atom_id res chain seq x y z
N VAL A 1 16.40 8.45 -12.50
CA VAL A 1 14.98 8.36 -12.84
C VAL A 1 14.24 9.36 -11.98
N GLU A 2 13.37 10.17 -12.60
CA GLU A 2 12.59 11.19 -11.89
C GLU A 2 11.19 10.63 -11.57
N GLY A 3 10.68 10.98 -10.39
CA GLY A 3 9.32 10.67 -10.00
C GLY A 3 8.32 11.74 -10.46
N ASP A 4 7.05 11.39 -10.48
CA ASP A 4 5.96 12.29 -10.85
C ASP A 4 5.06 12.63 -9.66
N THR A 5 4.42 13.79 -9.75
CA THR A 5 3.38 14.22 -8.82
C THR A 5 2.12 14.55 -9.61
N VAL A 6 1.02 13.91 -9.25
CA VAL A 6 -0.31 14.16 -9.82
C VAL A 6 -1.25 14.61 -8.73
N VAL A 7 -2.02 15.67 -9.00
CA VAL A 7 -3.08 16.16 -8.10
C VAL A 7 -4.38 16.23 -8.87
N ALA A 8 -5.39 15.47 -8.43
CA ALA A 8 -6.74 15.55 -8.95
C ALA A 8 -7.66 16.23 -7.93
N HIS A 9 -8.27 17.34 -8.31
CA HIS A 9 -9.24 18.08 -7.51
C HIS A 9 -10.67 17.73 -7.98
N LEU A 10 -11.49 17.25 -7.06
CA LEU A 10 -12.84 16.78 -7.33
C LEU A 10 -13.79 17.49 -6.37
N ASP A 11 -14.59 18.47 -6.82
CA ASP A 11 -15.53 19.23 -6.00
C ASP A 11 -15.10 19.39 -4.52
N LYS A 12 -15.53 18.48 -3.64
CA LYS A 12 -15.19 18.47 -2.19
C LYS A 12 -14.16 17.40 -1.81
N SER A 13 -13.48 16.82 -2.78
CA SER A 13 -12.54 15.71 -2.62
C SER A 13 -11.26 15.98 -3.38
N HIS A 14 -10.21 15.26 -3.05
CA HIS A 14 -8.98 15.27 -3.84
C HIS A 14 -8.26 13.92 -3.77
N VAL A 15 -7.45 13.68 -4.77
CA VAL A 15 -6.49 12.57 -4.82
C VAL A 15 -5.15 13.16 -5.17
N THR A 16 -4.12 12.81 -4.42
CA THR A 16 -2.72 13.11 -4.77
C THR A 16 -1.94 11.81 -4.92
N VAL A 17 -1.07 11.76 -5.90
CA VAL A 17 -0.20 10.62 -6.17
C VAL A 17 1.23 11.12 -6.34
N HIS A 18 2.16 10.55 -5.58
CA HIS A 18 3.59 10.77 -5.73
C HIS A 18 4.27 9.45 -6.06
N THR A 19 5.14 9.45 -7.06
CA THR A 19 5.89 8.27 -7.49
C THR A 19 7.37 8.44 -7.22
N TYR A 20 8.02 7.39 -6.76
CA TYR A 20 9.44 7.37 -6.39
C TYR A 20 10.11 6.13 -7.00
N PRO A 21 10.49 6.19 -8.29
CA PRO A 21 11.27 5.11 -8.91
C PRO A 21 12.72 5.18 -8.43
N GLU A 22 13.28 4.03 -8.06
CA GLU A 22 14.67 3.89 -7.65
C GLU A 22 15.35 2.75 -8.44
N TYR A 23 16.63 2.92 -8.75
CA TYR A 23 17.44 1.91 -9.41
C TYR A 23 18.85 1.90 -8.82
N HIS A 24 19.27 0.73 -8.38
CA HIS A 24 20.58 0.48 -7.80
C HIS A 24 21.53 -0.13 -8.85
N PRO A 25 22.45 0.65 -9.44
CA PRO A 25 23.26 0.20 -10.57
C PRO A 25 24.19 -0.97 -10.21
N ASP A 26 24.65 -1.05 -8.96
CA ASP A 26 25.58 -2.09 -8.52
C ASP A 26 24.90 -3.46 -8.38
N THR A 27 23.62 -3.50 -8.06
CA THR A 27 22.83 -4.73 -7.87
C THR A 27 21.86 -4.99 -9.02
N CYS A 28 21.69 -4.03 -9.93
CA CYS A 28 20.67 -4.04 -10.99
C CYS A 28 19.24 -4.20 -10.47
N LEU A 29 19.01 -3.91 -9.19
CA LEU A 29 17.70 -3.93 -8.58
C LEU A 29 16.96 -2.62 -8.84
N ALA A 30 15.69 -2.72 -9.14
CA ALA A 30 14.79 -1.60 -9.26
C ALA A 30 13.67 -1.72 -8.25
N THR A 31 13.34 -0.61 -7.61
CA THR A 31 12.23 -0.48 -6.70
C THR A 31 11.34 0.68 -7.10
N PHE A 32 10.09 0.62 -6.71
CA PHE A 32 9.13 1.67 -7.02
C PHE A 32 8.23 1.88 -5.81
N ARG A 33 8.20 3.10 -5.30
CA ARG A 33 7.23 3.49 -4.28
C ARG A 33 6.20 4.45 -4.87
N VAL A 34 4.95 4.27 -4.47
CA VAL A 34 3.87 5.22 -4.75
C VAL A 34 3.18 5.59 -3.44
N ASP A 35 2.99 6.89 -3.21
CA ASP A 35 2.20 7.41 -2.12
C ASP A 35 0.90 8.00 -2.70
N ILE A 36 -0.25 7.55 -2.19
CA ILE A 36 -1.57 7.97 -2.66
C ILE A 36 -2.35 8.50 -1.47
N ASP A 37 -2.70 9.79 -1.50
CA ASP A 37 -3.60 10.40 -0.53
C ASP A 37 -4.97 10.63 -1.16
N VAL A 38 -6.03 10.16 -0.48
CA VAL A 38 -7.42 10.34 -0.89
C VAL A 38 -8.18 11.01 0.24
N ALA A 39 -8.71 12.19 -0.02
CA ALA A 39 -9.66 12.84 0.89
C ALA A 39 -11.04 12.92 0.25
N THR A 40 -12.03 12.39 0.93
CA THR A 40 -13.43 12.40 0.50
C THR A 40 -14.32 13.17 1.47
N CYS A 41 -15.40 13.72 0.94
CA CYS A 41 -16.47 14.38 1.69
C CYS A 41 -17.81 13.80 1.25
N GLY A 42 -18.72 13.57 2.18
CA GLY A 42 -20.05 13.07 1.84
C GLY A 42 -20.24 11.58 2.13
N GLU A 43 -21.01 10.91 1.28
CA GLU A 43 -21.43 9.51 1.48
C GLU A 43 -20.48 8.50 0.82
N ILE A 44 -19.41 8.95 0.19
CA ILE A 44 -18.46 8.10 -0.53
C ILE A 44 -17.34 7.70 0.41
N THR A 45 -17.14 6.38 0.61
CA THR A 45 -15.99 5.85 1.31
C THR A 45 -14.88 5.47 0.32
N PRO A 46 -13.63 5.90 0.54
CA PRO A 46 -12.50 5.48 -0.28
C PRO A 46 -12.13 4.00 -0.08
N LEU A 47 -12.57 3.37 0.99
CA LEU A 47 -12.25 1.97 1.30
C LEU A 47 -12.78 0.99 0.24
N SER A 48 -13.86 1.33 -0.45
CA SER A 48 -14.43 0.51 -1.53
C SER A 48 -13.53 0.38 -2.78
N THR A 49 -12.45 1.17 -2.85
CA THR A 49 -11.50 1.14 -3.98
C THR A 49 -10.20 0.40 -3.66
N LEU A 50 -10.04 -0.15 -2.46
CA LEU A 50 -8.79 -0.75 -2.00
C LEU A 50 -8.35 -1.93 -2.86
N ASP A 51 -9.24 -2.88 -3.16
CA ASP A 51 -8.90 -4.04 -3.98
C ASP A 51 -8.42 -3.62 -5.38
N TYR A 52 -9.07 -2.62 -5.96
CA TYR A 52 -8.65 -2.07 -7.25
C TYR A 52 -7.25 -1.45 -7.18
N LEU A 53 -6.96 -0.66 -6.14
CA LEU A 53 -5.65 -0.02 -5.97
C LEU A 53 -4.56 -1.07 -5.71
N ILE A 54 -4.79 -2.00 -4.80
CA ILE A 54 -3.85 -3.08 -4.47
C ILE A 54 -3.55 -3.92 -5.72
N GLY A 55 -4.58 -4.34 -6.45
CA GLY A 55 -4.42 -5.13 -7.67
C GLY A 55 -3.77 -4.36 -8.82
N SER A 56 -3.91 -3.02 -8.87
CA SER A 56 -3.30 -2.19 -9.93
C SER A 56 -1.80 -2.01 -9.77
N PHE A 57 -1.28 -2.01 -8.54
CA PHE A 57 0.15 -1.81 -8.27
C PHE A 57 0.90 -3.10 -7.96
N ASP A 58 0.21 -4.16 -7.57
CA ASP A 58 0.78 -5.47 -7.17
C ASP A 58 2.00 -5.31 -6.24
N SER A 59 1.82 -4.47 -5.21
CA SER A 59 2.92 -4.05 -4.34
C SER A 59 3.29 -5.12 -3.32
N ASP A 60 4.57 -5.27 -3.03
CA ASP A 60 5.06 -6.24 -2.03
C ASP A 60 4.94 -5.74 -0.59
N ILE A 61 4.97 -4.42 -0.39
CA ILE A 61 4.73 -3.78 0.90
C ILE A 61 3.63 -2.75 0.73
N ILE A 62 2.60 -2.84 1.56
CA ILE A 62 1.48 -1.90 1.54
C ILE A 62 1.30 -1.35 2.95
N THR A 63 1.30 -0.03 3.08
CA THR A 63 0.95 0.66 4.32
C THR A 63 -0.26 1.54 4.06
N MET A 64 -1.29 1.36 4.85
CA MET A 64 -2.55 2.08 4.71
C MET A 64 -2.88 2.80 6.01
N ASP A 65 -3.19 4.09 5.89
CA ASP A 65 -3.72 4.92 6.95
C ASP A 65 -5.12 5.38 6.58
N TYR A 66 -6.07 5.10 7.43
CA TYR A 66 -7.44 5.55 7.27
C TYR A 66 -7.92 6.31 8.50
N ARG A 67 -8.38 7.52 8.29
CA ARG A 67 -8.88 8.37 9.37
C ARG A 67 -10.28 8.88 9.06
N VAL A 68 -11.22 8.57 9.94
CA VAL A 68 -12.59 9.11 9.86
C VAL A 68 -12.67 10.41 10.66
N ARG A 69 -13.09 11.50 9.99
CA ARG A 69 -13.20 12.83 10.61
C ARG A 69 -14.59 13.43 10.35
N GLY A 70 -15.23 13.87 11.43
CA GLY A 70 -16.47 14.61 11.33
C GLY A 70 -17.68 13.76 10.89
N PHE A 71 -18.60 14.40 10.20
CA PHE A 71 -19.84 13.81 9.71
C PHE A 71 -20.27 14.53 8.44
N THR A 72 -21.15 13.90 7.66
CA THR A 72 -21.89 14.57 6.58
C THR A 72 -23.35 14.79 6.98
N ARG A 73 -24.12 15.51 6.15
CA ARG A 73 -25.56 15.68 6.30
C ARG A 73 -26.28 15.25 5.04
N ASP A 74 -27.42 14.60 5.22
CA ASP A 74 -28.34 14.34 4.11
C ASP A 74 -29.10 15.61 3.71
N VAL A 75 -29.94 15.49 2.70
CA VAL A 75 -30.76 16.60 2.19
C VAL A 75 -31.76 17.14 3.21
N ALA A 76 -32.13 16.36 4.22
CA ALA A 76 -32.99 16.75 5.32
C ALA A 76 -32.20 17.36 6.51
N GLY A 77 -30.88 17.48 6.42
CA GLY A 77 -29.99 18.03 7.45
C GLY A 77 -29.63 17.05 8.57
N LYS A 78 -30.03 15.77 8.49
CA LYS A 78 -29.67 14.74 9.46
C LYS A 78 -28.20 14.40 9.33
N LYS A 79 -27.49 14.28 10.47
CA LYS A 79 -26.09 13.87 10.53
C LYS A 79 -25.94 12.41 10.17
N LEU A 80 -25.00 12.12 9.26
CA LEU A 80 -24.57 10.79 8.86
C LEU A 80 -23.13 10.60 9.29
N PHE A 81 -22.86 9.52 10.00
CA PHE A 81 -21.54 9.15 10.49
C PHE A 81 -21.06 7.95 9.67
N MET A 82 -20.51 8.26 8.49
CA MET A 82 -19.98 7.24 7.59
C MET A 82 -18.71 6.64 8.20
N ASP A 83 -18.55 5.33 8.01
CA ASP A 83 -17.36 4.56 8.42
C ASP A 83 -16.98 4.63 9.93
N HIS A 84 -17.84 5.18 10.80
CA HIS A 84 -17.58 5.21 12.25
C HIS A 84 -17.71 3.84 12.94
N LYS A 85 -18.12 2.81 12.19
CA LYS A 85 -18.26 1.43 12.68
C LYS A 85 -17.19 0.48 12.13
N ILE A 86 -16.22 1.02 11.39
CA ILE A 86 -15.10 0.21 10.90
C ILE A 86 -14.32 -0.41 12.07
N THR A 87 -13.88 -1.63 11.91
CA THR A 87 -13.05 -2.35 12.88
C THR A 87 -11.64 -2.58 12.34
N SER A 88 -11.51 -2.81 11.05
CA SER A 88 -10.24 -3.00 10.35
C SER A 88 -10.34 -2.54 8.89
N ILE A 89 -9.26 -2.02 8.34
CA ILE A 89 -9.15 -1.77 6.90
C ILE A 89 -9.20 -3.11 6.14
N GLN A 90 -8.72 -4.20 6.73
CA GLN A 90 -8.72 -5.53 6.12
C GLN A 90 -10.14 -6.04 5.80
N ASP A 91 -11.18 -5.54 6.50
CA ASP A 91 -12.59 -5.90 6.24
C ASP A 91 -13.05 -5.46 4.83
N TYR A 92 -12.28 -4.57 4.17
CA TYR A 92 -12.56 -4.02 2.83
C TYR A 92 -11.63 -4.56 1.75
N ILE A 93 -10.82 -5.55 2.06
CA ILE A 93 -9.90 -6.22 1.13
C ILE A 93 -10.38 -7.66 0.94
N ASP A 94 -10.38 -8.12 -0.31
CA ASP A 94 -10.85 -9.46 -0.59
C ASP A 94 -9.95 -10.55 0.03
N THR A 95 -10.53 -11.72 0.27
CA THR A 95 -9.85 -12.83 0.94
C THR A 95 -8.68 -13.38 0.12
N GLU A 96 -8.76 -13.37 -1.19
CA GLU A 96 -7.71 -13.88 -2.07
C GLU A 96 -6.49 -12.95 -1.99
N THR A 97 -6.70 -11.64 -2.04
CA THR A 97 -5.65 -10.64 -1.82
C THR A 97 -5.01 -10.80 -0.44
N LEU A 98 -5.80 -10.87 0.65
CA LEU A 98 -5.27 -11.04 2.01
C LEU A 98 -4.45 -12.32 2.19
N GLN A 99 -4.79 -13.41 1.52
CA GLN A 99 -4.02 -14.66 1.61
C GLN A 99 -2.58 -14.55 1.10
N ARG A 100 -2.32 -13.60 0.20
CA ARG A 100 -0.98 -13.35 -0.35
C ARG A 100 -0.05 -12.62 0.62
N TYR A 101 -0.59 -11.97 1.65
CA TYR A 101 0.15 -11.09 2.55
C TYR A 101 0.10 -11.55 4.01
N ASP A 102 1.13 -11.17 4.76
CA ASP A 102 1.09 -11.08 6.21
C ASP A 102 0.61 -9.67 6.58
N ALA A 103 -0.57 -9.58 7.17
CA ALA A 103 -1.23 -8.31 7.48
C ALA A 103 -1.31 -8.05 8.98
N VAL A 104 -1.05 -6.81 9.40
CA VAL A 104 -1.08 -6.37 10.80
C VAL A 104 -1.84 -5.06 10.93
N ASP A 105 -2.79 -5.02 11.87
CA ASP A 105 -3.51 -3.80 12.25
C ASP A 105 -2.90 -3.15 13.49
N ILE A 106 -2.80 -1.82 13.45
CA ILE A 106 -2.40 -0.98 14.58
C ILE A 106 -3.43 0.15 14.68
N ASN A 107 -4.58 -0.11 15.31
CA ASN A 107 -5.72 0.79 15.31
C ASN A 107 -5.82 1.60 16.61
N VAL A 108 -6.22 2.88 16.50
CA VAL A 108 -6.56 3.75 17.61
C VAL A 108 -8.04 4.12 17.52
N TYR A 109 -8.89 3.24 18.00
CA TYR A 109 -10.35 3.35 17.85
C TYR A 109 -10.93 4.65 18.42
N GLN A 110 -10.39 5.15 19.55
CA GLN A 110 -10.83 6.41 20.17
C GLN A 110 -10.58 7.63 19.29
N ALA A 111 -9.62 7.54 18.37
CA ALA A 111 -9.28 8.61 17.43
C ALA A 111 -9.88 8.37 16.03
N ASN A 112 -10.64 7.29 15.83
CA ASN A 112 -11.08 6.82 14.50
C ASN A 112 -9.91 6.77 13.50
N LEU A 113 -8.77 6.24 13.97
CA LEU A 113 -7.55 6.05 13.20
C LEU A 113 -7.30 4.56 13.04
N PHE A 114 -7.17 4.13 11.81
CA PHE A 114 -6.93 2.74 11.41
C PHE A 114 -5.65 2.70 10.60
N HIS A 115 -4.76 1.81 10.99
CA HIS A 115 -3.47 1.61 10.32
C HIS A 115 -3.30 0.13 10.04
N THR A 116 -3.07 -0.22 8.77
CA THR A 116 -2.84 -1.60 8.34
C THR A 116 -1.55 -1.65 7.52
N LYS A 117 -0.69 -2.59 7.86
CA LYS A 117 0.52 -2.91 7.10
C LYS A 117 0.41 -4.32 6.55
N MET A 118 0.82 -4.51 5.30
CA MET A 118 0.81 -5.80 4.63
C MET A 118 2.17 -6.04 3.99
N LEU A 119 2.69 -7.27 4.13
CA LEU A 119 3.95 -7.72 3.55
C LEU A 119 3.69 -8.98 2.73
N ILE A 120 4.12 -9.00 1.46
CA ILE A 120 3.97 -10.15 0.58
C ILE A 120 4.70 -11.38 1.16
N LYS A 121 4.06 -12.55 1.06
CA LYS A 121 4.65 -13.82 1.52
C LYS A 121 5.69 -14.36 0.56
N GLU A 122 5.41 -14.22 -0.74
CA GLU A 122 6.28 -14.74 -1.82
C GLU A 122 6.74 -13.60 -2.72
N ILE A 123 8.04 -13.50 -2.95
CA ILE A 123 8.67 -12.49 -3.78
C ILE A 123 8.83 -13.03 -5.20
N ASP A 124 8.35 -12.30 -6.20
CA ASP A 124 8.67 -12.57 -7.61
C ASP A 124 9.88 -11.72 -8.03
N LEU A 125 11.02 -12.39 -8.22
CA LEU A 125 12.27 -11.72 -8.61
C LEU A 125 12.20 -11.04 -9.98
N GLN A 126 11.29 -11.44 -10.86
CA GLN A 126 11.15 -10.81 -12.17
C GLN A 126 10.73 -9.35 -12.07
N ASN A 127 10.02 -8.99 -10.99
CA ASN A 127 9.59 -7.61 -10.75
C ASN A 127 10.76 -6.67 -10.36
N TYR A 128 11.93 -7.22 -10.00
CA TYR A 128 13.07 -6.46 -9.48
C TYR A 128 14.28 -6.39 -10.42
N LEU A 129 14.36 -7.31 -11.38
CA LEU A 129 15.51 -7.44 -12.26
C LEU A 129 15.16 -7.00 -13.69
N PHE A 130 15.64 -5.82 -14.07
CA PHE A 130 15.46 -5.34 -15.45
C PHE A 130 16.42 -6.02 -16.41
N ASN A 131 15.93 -6.38 -17.61
CA ASN A 131 16.69 -6.96 -18.71
C ASN A 131 17.48 -8.23 -18.33
N THR A 132 17.10 -8.91 -17.26
CA THR A 132 17.71 -10.17 -16.82
C THR A 132 16.63 -11.23 -16.72
N ASP A 133 16.79 -12.32 -17.46
CA ASP A 133 15.93 -13.48 -17.25
C ASP A 133 16.33 -14.16 -15.95
N VAL A 134 15.43 -14.12 -14.96
CA VAL A 134 15.64 -14.73 -13.65
C VAL A 134 15.96 -16.22 -13.75
N TYR A 135 15.43 -16.90 -14.75
CA TYR A 135 15.65 -18.33 -14.95
C TYR A 135 17.05 -18.65 -15.48
N GLU A 136 17.74 -17.69 -16.11
CA GLU A 136 19.13 -17.84 -16.54
C GLU A 136 20.13 -17.66 -15.40
N LEU A 137 19.70 -17.07 -14.27
CA LEU A 137 20.55 -16.92 -13.09
C LEU A 137 20.79 -18.26 -12.38
N PRO A 138 22.03 -18.52 -11.90
CA PRO A 138 22.31 -19.69 -11.09
C PRO A 138 21.40 -19.74 -9.85
N PRO A 139 20.91 -20.92 -9.43
CA PRO A 139 20.03 -21.05 -8.26
C PRO A 139 20.56 -20.40 -6.99
N LYS A 140 21.89 -20.50 -6.76
CA LYS A 140 22.54 -19.86 -5.60
C LYS A 140 22.46 -18.33 -5.65
N THR A 141 22.58 -17.74 -6.84
CA THR A 141 22.49 -16.30 -7.06
C THR A 141 21.06 -15.83 -6.82
N ARG A 142 20.06 -16.55 -7.36
CA ARG A 142 18.64 -16.25 -7.14
C ARG A 142 18.30 -16.24 -5.65
N LEU A 143 18.74 -17.27 -4.92
CA LEU A 143 18.50 -17.36 -3.48
C LEU A 143 19.13 -16.19 -2.73
N ALA A 144 20.37 -15.84 -3.03
CA ALA A 144 21.06 -14.71 -2.38
C ALA A 144 20.35 -13.37 -2.62
N ILE A 145 19.83 -13.13 -3.84
CA ILE A 145 19.05 -11.93 -4.17
C ILE A 145 17.73 -11.94 -3.40
N THR A 146 17.01 -13.07 -3.39
CA THR A 146 15.74 -13.20 -2.65
C THR A 146 15.94 -12.94 -1.17
N ASP A 147 16.98 -13.50 -0.54
CA ASP A 147 17.28 -13.30 0.87
C ASP A 147 17.59 -11.83 1.19
N SER A 148 18.36 -11.16 0.31
CA SER A 148 18.67 -9.74 0.44
C SER A 148 17.41 -8.87 0.34
N LEU A 149 16.56 -9.12 -0.66
CA LEU A 149 15.30 -8.41 -0.83
C LEU A 149 14.36 -8.66 0.36
N ARG A 150 14.24 -9.90 0.81
CA ARG A 150 13.40 -10.23 1.97
C ARG A 150 13.87 -9.50 3.22
N LYS A 151 15.18 -9.42 3.46
CA LYS A 151 15.73 -8.67 4.59
C LYS A 151 15.34 -7.18 4.50
N GLU A 152 15.58 -6.55 3.36
CA GLU A 152 15.23 -5.15 3.12
C GLU A 152 13.73 -4.88 3.29
N MET A 153 12.88 -5.75 2.74
CA MET A 153 11.43 -5.65 2.91
C MET A 153 11.00 -5.71 4.37
N ILE A 154 11.59 -6.61 5.16
CA ILE A 154 11.30 -6.71 6.59
C ILE A 154 11.78 -5.46 7.33
N GLU A 155 12.93 -4.90 6.99
CA GLU A 155 13.44 -3.65 7.55
C GLU A 155 12.50 -2.48 7.25
N VAL A 156 12.04 -2.35 6.00
CA VAL A 156 11.05 -1.32 5.60
C VAL A 156 9.72 -1.55 6.34
N PHE A 157 9.22 -2.78 6.36
CA PHE A 157 7.97 -3.13 7.03
C PHE A 157 8.03 -2.87 8.55
N SER A 158 9.15 -3.16 9.19
CA SER A 158 9.34 -2.98 10.64
C SER A 158 9.70 -1.53 11.01
N GLY A 159 10.21 -0.73 10.07
CA GLY A 159 10.75 0.59 10.33
C GLY A 159 12.05 0.57 11.14
N SER A 160 12.82 -0.53 11.05
CA SER A 160 14.08 -0.71 11.78
C SER A 160 15.03 -1.64 11.05
N ASN A 161 16.33 -1.33 11.10
CA ASN A 161 17.35 -2.22 10.52
C ASN A 161 17.44 -3.53 11.32
N ILE A 162 17.64 -4.63 10.58
CA ILE A 162 17.90 -5.96 11.15
C ILE A 162 19.41 -6.22 11.02
N TYR A 163 20.10 -6.27 12.14
CA TYR A 163 21.54 -6.53 12.23
C TYR A 163 21.84 -8.03 12.16
#